data_279a7138d241dd25193e18f759365108
#
_entry.id   279a7138d241dd25193e18f759365108
#
_cell.length_a   1.000
_cell.length_b   1.000
_cell.length_c   1.000
_cell.angle_alpha   90.00
_cell.angle_beta   90.00
_cell.angle_gamma   90.00
#
_symmetry.space_group_name_H-M   'P 1'
#
loop_
_entity.id
_entity.type
_entity.pdbx_description
1 polymer ?
#
loop_
_entity_poly.entity_id
_entity_poly.type
_entity_poly.pdbx_seq_one_letter_code
_entity_poly.pdbx_strand_id
1 'polypeptide(L)'
;MFTCEARSQASPEQAWELLARPERWHEWAPHVRGAWGLGDPLVEEGRRGYARLLGVVPVPATITEVRDGRSWTWRVGPALMAHRVETDPAGCLVAVDIEAPAVLEASLRAFYAPLVERLLARLADRAASRDSASS
;
A
#
# COMPACT_ATOMS: atom_id res chain seq x y z
N MET A 1 0.91 -16.96 -3.64
CA MET A 1 0.29 -15.64 -3.32
C MET A 1 -0.36 -15.67 -1.95
N PHE A 2 -0.22 -14.59 -1.23
CA PHE A 2 -0.93 -14.43 0.04
C PHE A 2 -1.43 -12.99 0.18
N THR A 3 -2.43 -12.79 1.04
CA THR A 3 -3.10 -11.50 1.20
C THR A 3 -3.03 -11.04 2.65
N CYS A 4 -2.69 -9.77 2.84
CA CYS A 4 -2.80 -9.07 4.11
C CYS A 4 -3.94 -8.06 3.99
N GLU A 5 -4.76 -7.89 5.03
CA GLU A 5 -5.89 -6.98 4.95
C GLU A 5 -6.24 -6.33 6.29
N ALA A 6 -6.94 -5.20 6.23
CA ALA A 6 -7.50 -4.52 7.39
C ALA A 6 -8.78 -3.82 6.98
N ARG A 7 -9.73 -3.74 7.91
CA ARG A 7 -10.99 -3.02 7.70
C ARG A 7 -10.91 -1.64 8.33
N SER A 8 -11.58 -0.67 7.69
CA SER A 8 -11.63 0.70 8.16
C SER A 8 -13.07 1.20 8.14
N GLN A 9 -13.40 2.10 9.06
CA GLN A 9 -14.69 2.80 9.08
C GLN A 9 -14.70 3.96 8.08
N ALA A 10 -13.56 4.31 7.50
CA ALA A 10 -13.45 5.35 6.50
C ALA A 10 -14.09 4.92 5.17
N SER A 11 -14.40 5.91 4.33
CA SER A 11 -14.87 5.63 2.97
C SER A 11 -13.74 5.04 2.13
N PRO A 12 -14.08 4.28 1.06
CA PRO A 12 -13.07 3.80 0.12
C PRO A 12 -12.23 4.93 -0.47
N GLU A 13 -12.82 6.08 -0.73
CA GLU A 13 -12.14 7.24 -1.31
C GLU A 13 -11.06 7.79 -0.38
N GLN A 14 -11.34 7.86 0.92
CA GLN A 14 -10.37 8.35 1.90
C GLN A 14 -9.22 7.37 2.08
N ALA A 15 -9.49 6.08 2.09
CA ALA A 15 -8.46 5.05 2.16
C ALA A 15 -7.61 5.07 0.89
N TRP A 16 -8.22 5.24 -0.26
CA TRP A 16 -7.51 5.34 -1.54
C TRP A 16 -6.53 6.52 -1.55
N GLU A 17 -6.94 7.67 -1.02
CA GLU A 17 -6.07 8.85 -0.93
C GLU A 17 -4.78 8.54 -0.18
N LEU A 18 -4.86 7.81 0.91
CA LEU A 18 -3.67 7.43 1.67
C LEU A 18 -2.85 6.35 0.97
N LEU A 19 -3.52 5.40 0.35
CA LEU A 19 -2.87 4.25 -0.27
C LEU A 19 -2.16 4.60 -1.57
N ALA A 20 -2.74 5.49 -2.38
CA ALA A 20 -2.29 5.76 -3.73
C ALA A 20 -1.44 7.02 -3.88
N ARG A 21 -1.28 7.83 -2.83
CA ARG A 21 -0.43 9.02 -2.85
C ARG A 21 0.92 8.74 -2.21
N PRO A 22 2.00 8.64 -3.00
CA PRO A 22 3.32 8.36 -2.44
C PRO A 22 3.78 9.37 -1.39
N GLU A 23 3.42 10.65 -1.55
CA GLU A 23 3.78 11.71 -0.60
C GLU A 23 3.15 11.53 0.78
N ARG A 24 2.10 10.72 0.87
CA ARG A 24 1.38 10.46 2.12
C ARG A 24 1.70 9.10 2.74
N TRP A 25 2.55 8.31 2.11
CA TRP A 25 2.88 6.98 2.63
C TRP A 25 3.53 7.02 4.01
N HIS A 26 4.26 8.09 4.33
CA HIS A 26 4.87 8.25 5.65
C HIS A 26 3.84 8.31 6.80
N GLU A 27 2.58 8.64 6.49
CA GLU A 27 1.53 8.76 7.51
C GLU A 27 1.12 7.40 8.08
N TRP A 28 1.26 6.33 7.30
CA TRP A 28 0.87 4.99 7.72
C TRP A 28 1.99 3.96 7.57
N ALA A 29 3.02 4.27 6.84
CA ALA A 29 4.16 3.39 6.60
C ALA A 29 5.47 4.11 6.97
N PRO A 30 5.79 4.23 8.26
CA PRO A 30 6.94 5.01 8.71
C PRO A 30 8.29 4.45 8.26
N HIS A 31 8.37 3.21 7.81
CA HIS A 31 9.59 2.64 7.24
C HIS A 31 9.85 3.15 5.82
N VAL A 32 8.85 3.74 5.15
CA VAL A 32 9.01 4.35 3.83
C VAL A 32 9.42 5.80 4.03
N ARG A 33 10.71 6.08 3.87
CA ARG A 33 11.30 7.41 4.12
C ARG A 33 11.23 8.33 2.91
N GLY A 34 10.73 7.85 1.80
CA GLY A 34 10.54 8.64 0.60
C GLY A 34 10.25 7.74 -0.57
N ALA A 35 9.52 8.25 -1.52
CA ALA A 35 9.25 7.58 -2.78
C ALA A 35 9.22 8.64 -3.86
N TRP A 36 9.80 8.33 -5.01
CA TRP A 36 9.83 9.27 -6.12
C TRP A 36 9.80 8.53 -7.46
N GLY A 37 9.31 9.23 -8.48
CA GLY A 37 9.20 8.68 -9.82
C GLY A 37 8.00 7.79 -10.06
N LEU A 38 7.15 7.58 -9.07
CA LEU A 38 6.02 6.64 -9.16
C LEU A 38 4.70 7.29 -9.57
N GLY A 39 4.68 8.60 -9.67
CA GLY A 39 3.51 9.39 -10.06
C GLY A 39 3.28 10.55 -9.11
N ASP A 40 2.52 11.54 -9.57
CA ASP A 40 2.18 12.73 -8.79
C ASP A 40 0.85 13.30 -9.28
N PRO A 41 -0.13 13.52 -8.40
CA PRO A 41 -0.14 13.21 -6.97
C PRO A 41 -0.36 11.73 -6.65
N LEU A 42 -0.90 10.96 -7.59
CA LEU A 42 -1.21 9.55 -7.41
C LEU A 42 -0.23 8.69 -8.20
N VAL A 43 -0.08 7.44 -7.80
CA VAL A 43 0.70 6.46 -8.56
C VAL A 43 0.17 6.36 -10.00
N GLU A 44 1.07 6.22 -10.96
CA GLU A 44 0.74 6.14 -12.38
C GLU A 44 1.29 4.85 -13.00
N GLU A 45 0.45 4.19 -13.81
CA GLU A 45 0.85 2.98 -14.51
C GLU A 45 2.04 3.24 -15.44
N GLY A 46 3.00 2.33 -15.44
CA GLY A 46 4.21 2.43 -16.26
C GLY A 46 5.33 3.25 -15.64
N ARG A 47 5.09 3.95 -14.55
CA ARG A 47 6.14 4.74 -13.88
C ARG A 47 7.15 3.84 -13.21
N ARG A 48 8.41 4.19 -13.37
CA ARG A 48 9.54 3.55 -12.70
C ARG A 48 10.17 4.55 -11.76
N GLY A 49 10.39 4.12 -10.55
CA GLY A 49 10.97 5.01 -9.55
C GLY A 49 11.62 4.22 -8.44
N TYR A 50 11.74 4.86 -7.29
CA TYR A 50 12.40 4.30 -6.12
C TYR A 50 11.58 4.58 -4.88
N ALA A 51 11.66 3.68 -3.93
CA ALA A 51 11.14 3.89 -2.59
C ALA A 51 12.23 3.58 -1.59
N ARG A 52 12.41 4.44 -0.60
CA ARG A 52 13.34 4.18 0.50
C ARG A 52 12.61 3.37 1.55
N LEU A 53 12.83 2.08 1.50
CA LEU A 53 12.29 1.15 2.49
C LEU A 53 13.30 1.01 3.62
N LEU A 54 12.82 0.94 4.85
CA LEU A 54 13.66 0.84 6.06
C LEU A 54 14.68 1.97 6.20
N GLY A 55 14.44 3.09 5.51
CA GLY A 55 15.12 4.36 5.77
C GLY A 55 16.46 4.60 5.11
N VAL A 56 17.10 3.61 4.49
CA VAL A 56 18.49 3.75 4.07
C VAL A 56 18.71 3.56 2.58
N VAL A 57 18.18 2.49 1.98
CA VAL A 57 18.51 2.12 0.61
C VAL A 57 17.31 2.34 -0.32
N PRO A 58 17.49 3.10 -1.43
CA PRO A 58 16.44 3.20 -2.44
C PRO A 58 16.26 1.85 -3.13
N VAL A 59 15.02 1.38 -3.19
CA VAL A 59 14.67 0.13 -3.86
C VAL A 59 13.93 0.48 -5.14
N PRO A 60 14.38 -0.02 -6.31
CA PRO A 60 13.66 0.24 -7.56
C PRO A 60 12.28 -0.41 -7.55
N ALA A 61 11.30 0.34 -8.05
CA ALA A 61 9.92 -0.12 -8.12
C ALA A 61 9.30 0.33 -9.44
N THR A 62 8.45 -0.50 -10.01
CA THR A 62 7.72 -0.18 -11.23
C THR A 62 6.23 -0.35 -10.98
N ILE A 63 5.45 0.68 -11.28
CA ILE A 63 3.99 0.60 -11.22
C ILE A 63 3.51 -0.16 -12.45
N THR A 64 3.01 -1.37 -12.26
CA THR A 64 2.63 -2.24 -13.38
C THR A 64 1.18 -2.11 -13.78
N GLU A 65 0.31 -1.71 -12.86
CA GLU A 65 -1.12 -1.57 -13.13
C GLU A 65 -1.75 -0.57 -12.17
N VAL A 66 -2.66 0.25 -12.66
CA VAL A 66 -3.49 1.13 -11.83
C VAL A 66 -4.94 1.02 -12.28
N ARG A 67 -5.83 0.72 -11.34
CA ARG A 67 -7.28 0.80 -11.53
C ARG A 67 -7.79 1.89 -10.61
N ASP A 68 -8.07 3.04 -11.15
CA ASP A 68 -8.37 4.25 -10.41
C ASP A 68 -9.44 4.04 -9.33
N GLY A 69 -9.11 4.44 -8.10
CA GLY A 69 -10.00 4.29 -6.95
C GLY A 69 -10.11 2.88 -6.40
N ARG A 70 -9.48 1.88 -7.00
CA ARG A 70 -9.63 0.47 -6.62
C ARG A 70 -8.33 -0.22 -6.25
N SER A 71 -7.31 -0.14 -7.12
CA SER A 71 -6.07 -0.86 -6.89
C SER A 71 -4.91 -0.28 -7.66
N TRP A 72 -3.71 -0.50 -7.15
CA TRP A 72 -2.48 -0.29 -7.90
C TRP A 72 -1.49 -1.38 -7.51
N THR A 73 -0.67 -1.78 -8.48
CA THR A 73 0.30 -2.86 -8.32
C THR A 73 1.68 -2.35 -8.65
N TRP A 74 2.66 -2.71 -7.83
CA TRP A 74 4.05 -2.48 -8.17
C TRP A 74 4.84 -3.76 -8.16
N ARG A 75 5.94 -3.73 -8.92
CA ARG A 75 6.96 -4.77 -8.89
C ARG A 75 8.16 -4.23 -8.15
N VAL A 76 8.57 -4.94 -7.11
CA VAL A 76 9.75 -4.63 -6.33
C VAL A 76 10.61 -5.90 -6.32
N GLY A 77 11.71 -5.90 -7.09
CA GLY A 77 12.49 -7.12 -7.30
C GLY A 77 11.64 -8.22 -7.92
N PRO A 78 11.66 -9.44 -7.39
CA PRO A 78 10.85 -10.55 -7.91
C PRO A 78 9.43 -10.57 -7.36
N ALA A 79 9.03 -9.61 -6.53
CA ALA A 79 7.72 -9.58 -5.91
C ALA A 79 6.76 -8.64 -6.63
N LEU A 80 5.51 -9.06 -6.77
CA LEU A 80 4.40 -8.22 -7.22
C LEU A 80 3.47 -8.01 -6.03
N MET A 81 3.11 -6.75 -5.79
CA MET A 81 2.23 -6.39 -4.68
C MET A 81 1.08 -5.53 -5.20
N ALA A 82 -0.11 -6.09 -5.15
CA ALA A 82 -1.33 -5.40 -5.53
C ALA A 82 -1.99 -4.80 -4.29
N HIS A 83 -2.13 -3.48 -4.29
CA HIS A 83 -2.74 -2.72 -3.20
C HIS A 83 -4.17 -2.38 -3.61
N ARG A 84 -5.16 -2.79 -2.85
CA ARG A 84 -6.56 -2.60 -3.25
C ARG A 84 -7.42 -2.08 -2.11
N VAL A 85 -8.48 -1.39 -2.50
CA VAL A 85 -9.52 -0.89 -1.60
C VAL A 85 -10.85 -1.41 -2.10
N GLU A 86 -11.63 -2.01 -1.22
CA GLU A 86 -12.96 -2.52 -1.54
C GLU A 86 -14.00 -1.92 -0.60
N THR A 87 -15.24 -1.83 -1.06
CA THR A 87 -16.34 -1.40 -0.23
C THR A 87 -16.65 -2.49 0.83
N ASP A 88 -17.05 -2.05 2.01
CA ASP A 88 -17.43 -2.93 3.12
C ASP A 88 -18.62 -2.30 3.82
N PRO A 89 -19.54 -3.09 4.41
CA PRO A 89 -20.68 -2.51 5.12
C PRO A 89 -20.32 -1.51 6.22
N ALA A 90 -19.14 -1.67 6.84
CA ALA A 90 -18.66 -0.77 7.88
C ALA A 90 -17.81 0.41 7.35
N GLY A 91 -17.53 0.44 6.05
CA GLY A 91 -16.66 1.46 5.43
C GLY A 91 -15.91 0.90 4.25
N CYS A 92 -14.69 0.42 4.47
CA CYS A 92 -13.88 -0.20 3.42
C CYS A 92 -12.96 -1.30 3.95
N LEU A 93 -12.47 -2.10 3.02
CA LEU A 93 -11.43 -3.09 3.25
C LEU A 93 -10.21 -2.66 2.47
N VAL A 94 -9.05 -2.59 3.12
CA VAL A 94 -7.77 -2.31 2.48
C VAL A 94 -6.95 -3.60 2.50
N ALA A 95 -6.43 -3.99 1.35
CA ALA A 95 -5.71 -5.26 1.23
C ALA A 95 -4.48 -5.14 0.34
N VAL A 96 -3.50 -5.99 0.60
CA VAL A 96 -2.31 -6.15 -0.23
C VAL A 96 -2.17 -7.61 -0.58
N ASP A 97 -2.19 -7.91 -1.88
CA ASP A 97 -1.95 -9.25 -2.40
C ASP A 97 -0.49 -9.34 -2.83
N ILE A 98 0.25 -10.26 -2.24
CA ILE A 98 1.69 -10.40 -2.46
C ILE A 98 1.97 -11.70 -3.22
N GLU A 99 2.65 -11.57 -4.36
CA GLU A 99 3.04 -12.70 -5.19
C GLU A 99 4.55 -12.67 -5.41
N ALA A 100 5.22 -13.81 -5.17
CA ALA A 100 6.67 -13.94 -5.31
C ALA A 100 7.02 -15.41 -5.58
N PRO A 101 8.27 -15.72 -6.02
CA PRO A 101 8.71 -17.11 -6.12
C PRO A 101 8.54 -17.86 -4.79
N ALA A 102 8.22 -19.13 -4.85
CA ALA A 102 7.81 -19.94 -3.68
C ALA A 102 8.75 -19.82 -2.47
N VAL A 103 10.06 -19.84 -2.70
CA VAL A 103 11.05 -19.74 -1.62
C VAL A 103 10.97 -18.37 -0.95
N LEU A 104 10.89 -17.31 -1.75
CA LEU A 104 10.80 -15.94 -1.24
C LEU A 104 9.44 -15.70 -0.60
N GLU A 105 8.38 -16.25 -1.17
CA GLU A 105 7.02 -16.12 -0.63
C GLU A 105 6.93 -16.65 0.79
N ALA A 106 7.55 -17.79 1.08
CA ALA A 106 7.56 -18.37 2.42
C ALA A 106 8.21 -17.39 3.44
N SER A 107 9.34 -16.80 3.06
CA SER A 107 10.02 -15.81 3.90
C SER A 107 9.19 -14.56 4.10
N LEU A 108 8.58 -14.07 3.02
CA LEU A 108 7.72 -12.87 3.10
C LEU A 108 6.52 -13.13 4.00
N ARG A 109 5.90 -14.30 3.88
CA ARG A 109 4.76 -14.66 4.70
C ARG A 109 5.13 -14.73 6.19
N ALA A 110 6.30 -15.25 6.50
CA ALA A 110 6.75 -15.40 7.88
C ALA A 110 7.19 -14.08 8.52
N PHE A 111 7.91 -13.24 7.78
CA PHE A 111 8.60 -12.06 8.34
C PHE A 111 8.01 -10.73 7.87
N TYR A 112 7.48 -10.67 6.67
CA TYR A 112 6.97 -9.41 6.10
C TYR A 112 5.46 -9.24 6.30
N ALA A 113 4.68 -10.32 6.24
CA ALA A 113 3.24 -10.24 6.40
C ALA A 113 2.80 -9.58 7.71
N PRO A 114 3.40 -9.90 8.89
CA PRO A 114 3.03 -9.23 10.13
C PRO A 114 3.27 -7.72 10.08
N LEU A 115 4.34 -7.29 9.41
CA LEU A 115 4.62 -5.86 9.21
C LEU A 115 3.55 -5.22 8.34
N VAL A 116 3.23 -5.83 7.21
CA VAL A 116 2.22 -5.31 6.28
C VAL A 116 0.86 -5.21 6.98
N GLU A 117 0.48 -6.19 7.76
CA GLU A 117 -0.77 -6.15 8.52
C GLU A 117 -0.82 -4.97 9.49
N ARG A 118 0.30 -4.67 10.16
CA ARG A 118 0.40 -3.49 11.03
C ARG A 118 0.28 -2.19 10.25
N LEU A 119 0.90 -2.13 9.08
CA LEU A 119 0.84 -0.94 8.22
C LEU A 119 -0.58 -0.71 7.72
N LEU A 120 -1.26 -1.77 7.30
CA LEU A 120 -2.66 -1.67 6.86
C LEU A 120 -3.58 -1.25 8.01
N ALA A 121 -3.35 -1.76 9.20
CA ALA A 121 -4.10 -1.33 10.38
C ALA A 121 -3.89 0.16 10.66
N ARG A 122 -2.66 0.66 10.53
CA ARG A 122 -2.36 2.09 10.66
C ARG A 122 -3.06 2.92 9.60
N LEU A 123 -3.04 2.46 8.36
CA LEU A 123 -3.74 3.13 7.26
C LEU A 123 -5.25 3.19 7.56
N ALA A 124 -5.82 2.08 7.98
CA ALA A 124 -7.24 2.00 8.33
C ALA A 124 -7.60 2.99 9.44
N ASP A 125 -6.80 3.05 10.49
CA ASP A 125 -7.01 3.96 11.61
C ASP A 125 -6.82 5.42 11.19
N ARG A 126 -5.80 5.69 10.40
CA ARG A 126 -5.50 7.05 9.94
C ARG A 126 -6.61 7.58 9.04
N ALA A 127 -7.12 6.74 8.13
CA ALA A 127 -8.23 7.11 7.26
C ALA A 127 -9.50 7.41 8.05
N ALA A 128 -9.80 6.58 9.04
CA ALA A 128 -10.97 6.78 9.91
C ALA A 128 -10.85 8.03 10.77
N SER A 129 -9.65 8.32 11.28
CA SER A 129 -9.39 9.53 12.06
C SER A 129 -9.61 10.80 11.24
N ARG A 130 -9.20 10.80 9.97
CA ARG A 130 -9.42 11.94 9.06
C ARG A 130 -10.89 12.12 8.76
N ASP A 131 -11.62 11.03 8.59
CA ASP A 131 -13.06 11.08 8.37
C ASP A 131 -13.76 11.73 9.58
N SER A 132 -13.41 11.31 10.77
CA SER A 132 -13.93 11.89 12.02
C SER A 132 -13.58 13.37 12.14
N ALA A 133 -12.39 13.77 11.75
CA ALA A 133 -11.94 15.17 11.81
C ALA A 133 -12.64 16.06 10.76
N SER A 134 -13.12 15.47 9.66
CA SER A 134 -13.83 16.20 8.60
C SER A 134 -15.29 16.43 8.92
N SER A 135 -15.82 15.68 9.83
CA SER A 135 -17.22 15.79 10.24
C SER A 135 -17.34 16.65 11.47
#